data_86f976bd289e33561776199705410f49
#
_entry.id   86f976bd289e33561776199705410f49
#
_cell.length_a   1.000
_cell.length_b   1.000
_cell.length_c   1.000
_cell.angle_alpha   90.00
_cell.angle_beta   90.00
_cell.angle_gamma   90.00
#
_symmetry.space_group_name_H-M   'P 1'
#
loop_
_entity.id
_entity.type
_entity.pdbx_description
1 polymer ?
#
loop_
_entity_poly.entity_id
_entity_poly.type
_entity_poly.pdbx_seq_one_letter_code
_entity_poly.pdbx_strand_id
1 'polypeptide(L)'
;KLAGYAQMKQDVLGLQFDNVTMDEAVARAEELLEAPGASIVVTPNAEIGYEALHDAQFRALLNGADLVLPDGAGVVLAAKLRKTPLKQKVAGVDFADRLLTVLAETGKTLYLLGGKPGIAELAAQKMVERHPGLVICGTADGYFKDEGPVVEKINAAKPDVLFVCVGAPKQEIFMHAHRDELDVRLMAGLGGSLDAFAGTVKRAPKWMIRCNLEWLYRLIKEPKRFGRMLRLPKYLWAALTVRSKG
;
A
#
# COMPACT_ATOMS: atom_id res chain seq x y z
N LYS A 1 -4.45 -10.09 23.18
CA LYS A 1 -3.29 -10.16 22.26
C LYS A 1 -3.13 -8.91 21.38
N LEU A 2 -4.16 -8.06 21.22
CA LEU A 2 -4.10 -6.78 20.50
C LEU A 2 -3.21 -5.71 21.17
N ALA A 3 -2.90 -5.83 22.44
CA ALA A 3 -2.16 -4.82 23.21
C ALA A 3 -0.65 -4.75 22.90
N GLY A 4 -0.07 -5.73 22.22
CA GLY A 4 1.37 -5.78 21.95
C GLY A 4 1.86 -4.98 20.76
N TYR A 5 0.99 -4.69 19.78
CA TYR A 5 1.37 -4.03 18.53
C TYR A 5 1.31 -2.50 18.57
N ALA A 6 0.53 -1.91 19.47
CA ALA A 6 0.36 -0.45 19.60
C ALA A 6 1.66 0.31 19.96
N GLN A 7 2.68 -0.39 20.49
CA GLN A 7 3.96 0.20 20.91
C GLN A 7 5.06 0.17 19.83
N MET A 8 4.78 -0.28 18.60
CA MET A 8 5.81 -0.51 17.57
C MET A 8 5.80 0.52 16.44
N LYS A 9 5.14 1.69 16.62
CA LYS A 9 5.19 2.75 15.61
C LYS A 9 6.46 3.58 15.75
N GLN A 10 7.05 3.94 14.60
CA GLN A 10 8.20 4.83 14.49
C GLN A 10 7.83 6.08 13.73
N ASP A 11 8.11 7.24 14.33
CA ASP A 11 7.95 8.51 13.64
C ASP A 11 9.05 8.73 12.61
N VAL A 12 8.65 8.88 11.37
CA VAL A 12 9.55 9.31 10.29
C VAL A 12 8.95 10.54 9.62
N LEU A 13 9.42 11.70 10.02
CA LEU A 13 8.96 12.99 9.48
C LEU A 13 7.45 13.24 9.65
N GLY A 14 6.88 12.82 10.78
CA GLY A 14 5.48 13.01 11.13
C GLY A 14 4.55 11.89 10.63
N LEU A 15 5.07 10.89 9.90
CA LEU A 15 4.36 9.66 9.61
C LEU A 15 4.70 8.59 10.63
N GLN A 16 3.66 7.95 11.16
CA GLN A 16 3.74 6.90 12.18
C GLN A 16 3.77 5.52 11.50
N PHE A 17 4.96 5.06 11.12
CA PHE A 17 5.11 3.74 10.50
C PHE A 17 5.06 2.61 11.53
N ASP A 18 4.37 1.53 11.19
CA ASP A 18 4.46 0.29 11.94
C ASP A 18 5.85 -0.33 11.73
N ASN A 19 6.57 -0.56 12.84
CA ASN A 19 7.94 -1.07 12.82
C ASN A 19 7.93 -2.60 12.77
N VAL A 20 7.60 -3.13 11.60
CA VAL A 20 7.33 -4.56 11.36
C VAL A 20 8.24 -5.15 10.28
N THR A 21 8.46 -6.45 10.36
CA THR A 21 8.97 -7.26 9.25
C THR A 21 7.82 -7.60 8.29
N MET A 22 8.13 -8.21 7.13
CA MET A 22 7.10 -8.68 6.20
C MET A 22 6.16 -9.69 6.86
N ASP A 23 6.70 -10.67 7.60
CA ASP A 23 5.90 -11.70 8.25
C ASP A 23 5.02 -11.10 9.36
N GLU A 24 5.54 -10.15 10.15
CA GLU A 24 4.75 -9.42 11.16
C GLU A 24 3.65 -8.56 10.50
N ALA A 25 3.92 -7.96 9.32
CA ALA A 25 2.92 -7.18 8.59
C ALA A 25 1.76 -8.05 8.07
N VAL A 26 2.09 -9.24 7.54
CA VAL A 26 1.08 -10.21 7.09
C VAL A 26 0.26 -10.72 8.27
N ALA A 27 0.90 -11.15 9.36
CA ALA A 27 0.21 -11.59 10.58
C ALA A 27 -0.72 -10.50 11.13
N ARG A 28 -0.28 -9.23 11.08
CA ARG A 28 -1.14 -8.12 11.49
C ARG A 28 -2.34 -7.93 10.57
N ALA A 29 -2.17 -8.09 9.25
CA ALA A 29 -3.29 -8.04 8.31
C ALA A 29 -4.29 -9.18 8.55
N GLU A 30 -3.83 -10.40 8.91
CA GLU A 30 -4.71 -11.50 9.32
C GLU A 30 -5.52 -11.16 10.59
N GLU A 31 -4.90 -10.55 11.60
CA GLU A 31 -5.62 -10.07 12.78
C GLU A 31 -6.68 -9.00 12.43
N LEU A 32 -6.35 -8.09 11.52
CA LEU A 32 -7.27 -7.05 11.04
C LEU A 32 -8.45 -7.62 10.24
N LEU A 33 -8.23 -8.72 9.51
CA LEU A 33 -9.30 -9.44 8.80
C LEU A 33 -10.35 -10.06 9.74
N GLU A 34 -9.94 -10.39 10.96
CA GLU A 34 -10.85 -10.95 11.98
C GLU A 34 -11.44 -9.87 12.90
N ALA A 35 -10.95 -8.62 12.80
CA ALA A 35 -11.45 -7.51 13.59
C ALA A 35 -12.83 -7.03 13.08
N PRO A 36 -13.68 -6.44 13.94
CA PRO A 36 -14.94 -5.85 13.50
C PRO A 36 -14.70 -4.57 12.67
N GLY A 37 -15.49 -4.41 11.61
CA GLY A 37 -15.43 -3.24 10.72
C GLY A 37 -14.30 -3.32 9.68
N ALA A 38 -14.23 -2.29 8.85
CA ALA A 38 -13.23 -2.17 7.80
C ALA A 38 -11.92 -1.61 8.35
N SER A 39 -10.81 -2.33 8.14
CA SER A 39 -9.45 -1.88 8.48
C SER A 39 -8.75 -1.34 7.24
N ILE A 40 -7.88 -0.35 7.41
CA ILE A 40 -7.15 0.32 6.33
C ILE A 40 -5.64 0.04 6.46
N VAL A 41 -5.05 -0.47 5.38
CA VAL A 41 -3.60 -0.63 5.21
C VAL A 41 -3.11 0.35 4.17
N VAL A 42 -2.07 1.11 4.50
CA VAL A 42 -1.41 2.02 3.57
C VAL A 42 0.07 1.69 3.44
N THR A 43 0.64 1.97 2.27
CA THR A 43 2.03 1.63 1.95
C THR A 43 2.81 2.88 1.49
N PRO A 44 2.96 3.92 2.34
CA PRO A 44 3.62 5.15 1.95
C PRO A 44 5.11 4.94 1.70
N ASN A 45 5.56 5.37 0.52
CA ASN A 45 6.96 5.47 0.14
C ASN A 45 7.49 6.90 0.35
N ALA A 46 8.75 7.16 0.00
CA ALA A 46 9.37 8.48 0.15
C ALA A 46 8.68 9.59 -0.67
N GLU A 47 8.06 9.27 -1.81
CA GLU A 47 7.28 10.21 -2.63
C GLU A 47 6.01 10.66 -1.90
N ILE A 48 5.27 9.68 -1.36
CA ILE A 48 4.08 9.90 -0.54
C ILE A 48 4.45 10.59 0.77
N GLY A 49 5.54 10.17 1.43
CA GLY A 49 6.05 10.79 2.63
C GLY A 49 6.43 12.26 2.44
N TYR A 50 7.03 12.60 1.29
CA TYR A 50 7.33 14.01 0.95
C TYR A 50 6.06 14.83 0.74
N GLU A 51 5.04 14.28 0.10
CA GLU A 51 3.73 14.93 -0.06
C GLU A 51 3.06 15.19 1.29
N ALA A 52 3.05 14.19 2.16
CA ALA A 52 2.50 14.29 3.52
C ALA A 52 3.21 15.32 4.42
N LEU A 53 4.47 15.68 4.12
CA LEU A 53 5.17 16.78 4.81
C LEU A 53 4.51 18.13 4.56
N HIS A 54 3.92 18.31 3.38
CA HIS A 54 3.36 19.58 2.92
C HIS A 54 1.84 19.61 2.97
N ASP A 55 1.19 18.46 3.21
CA ASP A 55 -0.25 18.31 3.32
C ASP A 55 -0.60 17.64 4.66
N ALA A 56 -1.08 18.46 5.61
CA ALA A 56 -1.44 18.00 6.95
C ALA A 56 -2.69 17.10 6.94
N GLN A 57 -3.63 17.32 6.00
CA GLN A 57 -4.84 16.50 5.89
C GLN A 57 -4.46 15.12 5.35
N PHE A 58 -3.67 15.07 4.29
CA PHE A 58 -3.18 13.81 3.73
C PHE A 58 -2.33 13.03 4.75
N ARG A 59 -1.46 13.71 5.50
CA ARG A 59 -0.70 13.09 6.60
C ARG A 59 -1.62 12.49 7.66
N ALA A 60 -2.71 13.17 8.01
CA ALA A 60 -3.69 12.67 8.98
C ALA A 60 -4.39 11.41 8.48
N LEU A 61 -4.77 11.32 7.19
CA LEU A 61 -5.31 10.11 6.58
C LEU A 61 -4.33 8.93 6.68
N LEU A 62 -3.07 9.14 6.32
CA LEU A 62 -2.04 8.10 6.42
C LEU A 62 -1.85 7.62 7.86
N ASN A 63 -1.80 8.53 8.83
CA ASN A 63 -1.65 8.19 10.24
C ASN A 63 -2.91 7.58 10.87
N GLY A 64 -4.07 7.81 10.28
CA GLY A 64 -5.36 7.23 10.68
C GLY A 64 -5.57 5.79 10.19
N ALA A 65 -4.66 5.26 9.38
CA ALA A 65 -4.72 3.86 8.94
C ALA A 65 -4.36 2.89 10.08
N ASP A 66 -4.95 1.68 10.03
CA ASP A 66 -4.75 0.63 11.03
C ASP A 66 -3.38 -0.06 10.89
N LEU A 67 -2.79 0.00 9.69
CA LEU A 67 -1.45 -0.51 9.40
C LEU A 67 -0.75 0.39 8.37
N VAL A 68 0.39 0.97 8.74
CA VAL A 68 1.18 1.89 7.92
C VAL A 68 2.51 1.24 7.59
N LEU A 69 2.64 0.67 6.41
CA LEU A 69 3.81 -0.13 6.01
C LEU A 69 4.89 0.74 5.33
N PRO A 70 6.17 0.59 5.73
CA PRO A 70 7.26 1.36 5.15
C PRO A 70 7.65 0.82 3.76
N ASP A 71 7.07 1.39 2.70
CA ASP A 71 7.39 0.99 1.32
C ASP A 71 8.59 1.77 0.77
N GLY A 72 9.53 1.04 0.28
CA GLY A 72 10.69 1.58 -0.41
C GLY A 72 11.89 1.94 0.49
N ALA A 73 13.07 1.89 -0.13
CA ALA A 73 14.36 2.14 0.53
C ALA A 73 14.49 3.56 1.08
N GLY A 74 13.81 4.53 0.45
CA GLY A 74 13.87 5.93 0.84
C GLY A 74 13.31 6.19 2.22
N VAL A 75 12.22 5.51 2.59
CA VAL A 75 11.60 5.60 3.93
C VAL A 75 12.53 5.00 4.99
N VAL A 76 13.07 3.81 4.73
CA VAL A 76 13.98 3.13 5.65
C VAL A 76 15.28 3.94 5.86
N LEU A 77 15.79 4.54 4.78
CA LEU A 77 16.97 5.42 4.88
C LEU A 77 16.65 6.69 5.67
N ALA A 78 15.50 7.33 5.43
CA ALA A 78 15.08 8.50 6.20
C ALA A 78 14.93 8.18 7.69
N ALA A 79 14.32 7.04 8.02
CA ALA A 79 14.22 6.56 9.39
C ALA A 79 15.60 6.38 10.07
N LYS A 80 16.56 5.79 9.34
CA LYS A 80 17.94 5.63 9.83
C LYS A 80 18.62 6.99 10.07
N LEU A 81 18.47 7.95 9.16
CA LEU A 81 18.99 9.30 9.30
C LEU A 81 18.41 10.03 10.51
N ARG A 82 17.14 9.75 10.83
CA ARG A 82 16.43 10.30 11.99
C ARG A 82 16.71 9.57 13.31
N LYS A 83 17.52 8.52 13.29
CA LYS A 83 17.80 7.65 14.45
C LYS A 83 16.57 6.92 14.99
N THR A 84 15.56 6.72 14.16
CA THR A 84 14.35 5.93 14.41
C THR A 84 14.29 4.75 13.44
N PRO A 85 15.24 3.79 13.50
CA PRO A 85 15.38 2.76 12.47
C PRO A 85 14.15 1.87 12.41
N LEU A 86 13.74 1.56 11.17
CA LEU A 86 12.72 0.57 10.88
C LEU A 86 13.35 -0.81 10.69
N LYS A 87 12.67 -1.86 11.15
CA LYS A 87 13.15 -3.26 11.07
C LYS A 87 13.42 -3.68 9.64
N GLN A 88 12.49 -3.35 8.73
CA GLN A 88 12.52 -3.82 7.35
C GLN A 88 11.79 -2.85 6.41
N LYS A 89 12.19 -2.86 5.14
CA LYS A 89 11.36 -2.36 4.05
C LYS A 89 10.25 -3.38 3.76
N VAL A 90 8.99 -2.95 3.80
CA VAL A 90 7.83 -3.77 3.42
C VAL A 90 7.22 -3.17 2.16
N ALA A 91 7.61 -3.71 0.99
CA ALA A 91 7.09 -3.22 -0.28
C ALA A 91 5.63 -3.66 -0.47
N GLY A 92 4.75 -2.71 -0.83
CA GLY A 92 3.31 -2.96 -0.95
C GLY A 92 2.96 -4.10 -1.89
N VAL A 93 3.66 -4.24 -3.03
CA VAL A 93 3.44 -5.34 -3.97
C VAL A 93 3.85 -6.71 -3.40
N ASP A 94 4.92 -6.78 -2.60
CA ASP A 94 5.37 -8.02 -1.97
C ASP A 94 4.47 -8.40 -0.79
N PHE A 95 4.01 -7.40 -0.02
CA PHE A 95 2.98 -7.58 1.00
C PHE A 95 1.67 -8.12 0.40
N ALA A 96 1.21 -7.51 -0.69
CA ALA A 96 0.03 -7.98 -1.41
C ALA A 96 0.18 -9.43 -1.88
N ASP A 97 1.32 -9.80 -2.48
CA ASP A 97 1.57 -11.17 -2.96
C ASP A 97 1.53 -12.20 -1.81
N ARG A 98 2.08 -11.86 -0.64
CA ARG A 98 2.00 -12.69 0.57
C ARG A 98 0.56 -12.79 1.09
N LEU A 99 -0.18 -11.68 1.09
CA LEU A 99 -1.59 -11.69 1.51
C LEU A 99 -2.45 -12.53 0.56
N LEU A 100 -2.18 -12.54 -0.76
CA LEU A 100 -2.87 -13.42 -1.71
C LEU A 100 -2.72 -14.90 -1.34
N THR A 101 -1.57 -15.32 -0.83
CA THR A 101 -1.36 -16.69 -0.34
C THR A 101 -2.28 -16.99 0.84
N VAL A 102 -2.35 -16.08 1.81
CA VAL A 102 -3.25 -16.22 2.97
C VAL A 102 -4.72 -16.31 2.54
N LEU A 103 -5.14 -15.46 1.59
CA LEU A 103 -6.52 -15.47 1.09
C LEU A 103 -6.85 -16.79 0.37
N ALA A 104 -5.91 -17.32 -0.41
CA ALA A 104 -6.07 -18.62 -1.09
C ALA A 104 -6.20 -19.79 -0.09
N GLU A 105 -5.43 -19.76 1.01
CA GLU A 105 -5.45 -20.79 2.04
C GLU A 105 -6.69 -20.70 2.94
N THR A 106 -7.20 -19.49 3.20
CA THR A 106 -8.35 -19.26 4.08
C THR A 106 -9.69 -19.20 3.37
N GLY A 107 -9.71 -19.20 2.03
CA GLY A 107 -10.92 -19.07 1.21
C GLY A 107 -11.57 -17.69 1.27
N LYS A 108 -10.87 -16.67 1.79
CA LYS A 108 -11.37 -15.29 1.83
C LYS A 108 -11.34 -14.68 0.43
N THR A 109 -12.33 -13.82 0.16
CA THR A 109 -12.57 -13.25 -1.16
C THR A 109 -11.88 -11.90 -1.34
N LEU A 110 -11.48 -11.60 -2.57
CA LEU A 110 -10.78 -10.37 -2.95
C LEU A 110 -11.51 -9.62 -4.05
N TYR A 111 -11.61 -8.30 -3.91
CA TYR A 111 -12.02 -7.38 -4.97
C TYR A 111 -10.85 -6.50 -5.39
N LEU A 112 -10.68 -6.27 -6.70
CA LEU A 112 -9.64 -5.41 -7.25
C LEU A 112 -10.23 -4.12 -7.81
N LEU A 113 -9.82 -2.97 -7.25
CA LEU A 113 -10.21 -1.65 -7.73
C LEU A 113 -8.98 -0.88 -8.21
N GLY A 114 -8.90 -0.58 -9.50
CA GLY A 114 -7.84 0.29 -10.01
C GLY A 114 -7.25 -0.16 -11.34
N GLY A 115 -6.17 0.52 -11.72
CA GLY A 115 -5.56 0.35 -13.03
C GLY A 115 -6.37 0.98 -14.16
N LYS A 116 -5.86 0.90 -15.38
CA LYS A 116 -6.62 1.23 -16.60
C LYS A 116 -7.66 0.14 -16.88
N PRO A 117 -8.70 0.44 -17.68
CA PRO A 117 -9.64 -0.58 -18.12
C PRO A 117 -8.93 -1.84 -18.64
N GLY A 118 -9.33 -3.02 -18.17
CA GLY A 118 -8.74 -4.31 -18.50
C GLY A 118 -7.54 -4.74 -17.64
N ILE A 119 -6.91 -3.83 -16.87
CA ILE A 119 -5.75 -4.17 -16.04
C ILE A 119 -6.13 -4.98 -14.81
N ALA A 120 -7.23 -4.62 -14.13
CA ALA A 120 -7.69 -5.35 -12.95
C ALA A 120 -8.08 -6.80 -13.31
N GLU A 121 -8.74 -6.99 -14.43
CA GLU A 121 -9.13 -8.31 -14.96
C GLU A 121 -7.89 -9.15 -15.32
N LEU A 122 -6.92 -8.56 -16.01
CA LEU A 122 -5.66 -9.25 -16.36
C LEU A 122 -4.85 -9.60 -15.10
N ALA A 123 -4.80 -8.69 -14.12
CA ALA A 123 -4.17 -8.95 -12.84
C ALA A 123 -4.87 -10.11 -12.11
N ALA A 124 -6.20 -10.13 -12.08
CA ALA A 124 -7.01 -11.17 -11.48
C ALA A 124 -6.68 -12.55 -12.05
N GLN A 125 -6.64 -12.69 -13.38
CA GLN A 125 -6.28 -13.94 -14.04
C GLN A 125 -4.91 -14.45 -13.58
N LYS A 126 -3.88 -13.58 -13.60
CA LYS A 126 -2.52 -13.96 -13.22
C LYS A 126 -2.34 -14.22 -11.72
N MET A 127 -3.12 -13.55 -10.87
CA MET A 127 -3.13 -13.80 -9.44
C MET A 127 -3.69 -15.20 -9.14
N VAL A 128 -4.82 -15.57 -9.76
CA VAL A 128 -5.42 -16.91 -9.61
C VAL A 128 -4.51 -18.01 -10.15
N GLU A 129 -3.85 -17.78 -11.29
CA GLU A 129 -2.86 -18.73 -11.83
C GLU A 129 -1.69 -18.98 -10.86
N ARG A 130 -1.23 -17.93 -10.14
CA ARG A 130 -0.09 -18.04 -9.20
C ARG A 130 -0.48 -18.49 -7.81
N HIS A 131 -1.70 -18.25 -7.40
CA HIS A 131 -2.24 -18.61 -6.08
C HIS A 131 -3.49 -19.49 -6.25
N PRO A 132 -3.31 -20.80 -6.51
CA PRO A 132 -4.44 -21.73 -6.62
C PRO A 132 -5.31 -21.71 -5.37
N GLY A 133 -6.61 -21.60 -5.54
CA GLY A 133 -7.57 -21.43 -4.44
C GLY A 133 -7.96 -19.98 -4.13
N LEU A 134 -7.27 -19.00 -4.70
CA LEU A 134 -7.64 -17.58 -4.55
C LEU A 134 -8.97 -17.29 -5.24
N VAL A 135 -9.90 -16.66 -4.52
CA VAL A 135 -11.20 -16.26 -5.02
C VAL A 135 -11.25 -14.74 -5.22
N ILE A 136 -11.29 -14.29 -6.47
CA ILE A 136 -11.51 -12.88 -6.82
C ILE A 136 -12.97 -12.72 -7.19
N CYS A 137 -13.73 -12.02 -6.34
CA CYS A 137 -15.18 -11.87 -6.47
C CYS A 137 -15.60 -10.69 -7.38
N GLY A 138 -14.65 -9.83 -7.77
CA GLY A 138 -14.94 -8.74 -8.69
C GLY A 138 -13.74 -7.86 -8.99
N THR A 139 -13.89 -7.07 -10.06
CA THR A 139 -12.89 -6.10 -10.51
C THR A 139 -13.58 -4.82 -10.96
N ALA A 140 -12.89 -3.67 -10.80
CA ALA A 140 -13.25 -2.41 -11.43
C ALA A 140 -11.98 -1.61 -11.76
N ASP A 141 -12.01 -0.84 -12.83
CA ASP A 141 -10.93 0.07 -13.17
C ASP A 141 -10.90 1.32 -12.29
N GLY A 142 -9.80 2.09 -12.34
CA GLY A 142 -9.59 3.28 -11.53
C GLY A 142 -10.07 4.60 -12.15
N TYR A 143 -10.79 4.55 -13.29
CA TYR A 143 -11.17 5.72 -14.09
C TYR A 143 -12.64 6.13 -13.88
N PHE A 144 -13.16 5.92 -12.70
CA PHE A 144 -14.50 6.35 -12.31
C PHE A 144 -14.53 7.87 -11.98
N LYS A 145 -15.64 8.52 -12.31
CA LYS A 145 -15.93 9.91 -11.95
C LYS A 145 -16.84 10.01 -10.73
N ASP A 146 -17.72 9.03 -10.57
CA ASP A 146 -18.64 8.89 -9.46
C ASP A 146 -18.25 7.63 -8.66
N GLU A 147 -18.08 7.80 -7.36
CA GLU A 147 -17.68 6.73 -6.44
C GLU A 147 -18.87 5.86 -6.02
N GLY A 148 -20.11 6.39 -6.01
CA GLY A 148 -21.31 5.68 -5.57
C GLY A 148 -21.53 4.35 -6.30
N PRO A 149 -21.59 4.31 -7.65
CA PRO A 149 -21.75 3.06 -8.40
C PRO A 149 -20.61 2.05 -8.18
N VAL A 150 -19.40 2.53 -7.83
CA VAL A 150 -18.27 1.65 -7.53
C VAL A 150 -18.46 1.02 -6.15
N VAL A 151 -18.84 1.80 -5.16
CA VAL A 151 -19.15 1.33 -3.80
C VAL A 151 -20.29 0.30 -3.82
N GLU A 152 -21.36 0.59 -4.56
CA GLU A 152 -22.48 -0.35 -4.73
C GLU A 152 -22.02 -1.69 -5.32
N LYS A 153 -21.18 -1.67 -6.36
CA LYS A 153 -20.64 -2.91 -6.98
C LYS A 153 -19.76 -3.69 -6.01
N ILE A 154 -18.92 -3.01 -5.22
CA ILE A 154 -18.07 -3.67 -4.22
C ILE A 154 -18.95 -4.32 -3.15
N ASN A 155 -19.95 -3.61 -2.62
CA ASN A 155 -20.85 -4.12 -1.60
C ASN A 155 -21.71 -5.28 -2.12
N ALA A 156 -22.15 -5.25 -3.40
CA ALA A 156 -22.87 -6.35 -4.03
C ALA A 156 -22.00 -7.63 -4.15
N ALA A 157 -20.69 -7.47 -4.35
CA ALA A 157 -19.74 -8.60 -4.43
C ALA A 157 -19.35 -9.16 -3.05
N LYS A 158 -19.55 -8.41 -1.95
CA LYS A 158 -19.24 -8.77 -0.56
C LYS A 158 -17.81 -9.33 -0.37
N PRO A 159 -16.77 -8.61 -0.74
CA PRO A 159 -15.41 -9.09 -0.57
C PRO A 159 -14.96 -9.02 0.89
N ASP A 160 -14.14 -9.98 1.33
CA ASP A 160 -13.42 -9.84 2.59
C ASP A 160 -12.33 -8.77 2.50
N VAL A 161 -11.64 -8.69 1.34
CA VAL A 161 -10.53 -7.77 1.08
C VAL A 161 -10.77 -6.95 -0.17
N LEU A 162 -10.41 -5.66 -0.10
CA LEU A 162 -10.41 -4.73 -1.23
C LEU A 162 -8.99 -4.20 -1.46
N PHE A 163 -8.42 -4.49 -2.62
CA PHE A 163 -7.19 -3.81 -3.07
C PHE A 163 -7.56 -2.53 -3.82
N VAL A 164 -7.13 -1.38 -3.30
CA VAL A 164 -7.36 -0.07 -3.89
C VAL A 164 -6.09 0.41 -4.57
N CYS A 165 -6.09 0.42 -5.90
CA CYS A 165 -4.93 0.66 -6.75
C CYS A 165 -5.15 1.83 -7.71
N VAL A 166 -5.68 2.94 -7.19
CA VAL A 166 -5.96 4.16 -7.97
C VAL A 166 -4.90 5.26 -7.77
N GLY A 167 -3.89 4.97 -6.95
CA GLY A 167 -2.77 5.86 -6.65
C GLY A 167 -3.06 6.85 -5.53
N ALA A 168 -1.98 7.29 -4.83
CA ALA A 168 -2.05 8.30 -3.79
C ALA A 168 -2.21 9.71 -4.41
N PRO A 169 -2.94 10.64 -3.76
CA PRO A 169 -3.69 10.46 -2.50
C PRO A 169 -5.11 9.91 -2.69
N LYS A 170 -5.56 9.67 -3.94
CA LYS A 170 -6.95 9.28 -4.26
C LYS A 170 -7.36 7.99 -3.52
N GLN A 171 -6.48 6.98 -3.45
CA GLN A 171 -6.78 5.72 -2.78
C GLN A 171 -6.99 5.88 -1.27
N GLU A 172 -6.18 6.69 -0.61
CA GLU A 172 -6.32 6.94 0.83
C GLU A 172 -7.60 7.71 1.12
N ILE A 173 -7.91 8.74 0.32
CA ILE A 173 -9.15 9.50 0.42
C ILE A 173 -10.36 8.60 0.24
N PHE A 174 -10.38 7.76 -0.80
CA PHE A 174 -11.44 6.80 -1.07
C PHE A 174 -11.65 5.83 0.11
N MET A 175 -10.59 5.20 0.60
CA MET A 175 -10.69 4.22 1.70
C MET A 175 -11.22 4.84 2.98
N HIS A 176 -10.79 6.06 3.33
CA HIS A 176 -11.28 6.73 4.53
C HIS A 176 -12.71 7.27 4.37
N ALA A 177 -13.06 7.79 3.17
CA ALA A 177 -14.41 8.31 2.91
C ALA A 177 -15.49 7.21 2.98
N HIS A 178 -15.15 6.01 2.51
CA HIS A 178 -16.10 4.90 2.43
C HIS A 178 -15.87 3.80 3.47
N ARG A 179 -15.08 4.09 4.54
CA ARG A 179 -14.73 3.09 5.55
C ARG A 179 -15.95 2.44 6.20
N ASP A 180 -16.94 3.26 6.53
CA ASP A 180 -18.16 2.82 7.24
C ASP A 180 -19.27 2.38 6.29
N GLU A 181 -19.11 2.63 4.98
CA GLU A 181 -20.08 2.30 3.93
C GLU A 181 -19.77 0.98 3.23
N LEU A 182 -18.48 0.64 3.14
CA LEU A 182 -18.02 -0.59 2.48
C LEU A 182 -18.12 -1.80 3.41
N ASP A 183 -18.84 -2.82 2.95
CA ASP A 183 -18.95 -4.11 3.64
C ASP A 183 -17.72 -5.00 3.34
N VAL A 184 -16.57 -4.56 3.84
CA VAL A 184 -15.27 -5.24 3.69
C VAL A 184 -14.57 -5.34 5.04
N ARG A 185 -13.65 -6.29 5.20
CA ARG A 185 -12.84 -6.42 6.42
C ARG A 185 -11.52 -5.66 6.32
N LEU A 186 -10.89 -5.67 5.15
CA LEU A 186 -9.58 -5.05 4.95
C LEU A 186 -9.54 -4.33 3.62
N MET A 187 -9.12 -3.06 3.64
CA MET A 187 -8.79 -2.28 2.45
C MET A 187 -7.28 -2.02 2.41
N ALA A 188 -6.63 -2.28 1.29
CA ALA A 188 -5.20 -2.03 1.14
C ALA A 188 -4.92 -1.08 -0.04
N GLY A 189 -4.32 0.09 0.26
CA GLY A 189 -3.87 1.06 -0.72
C GLY A 189 -2.51 0.66 -1.30
N LEU A 190 -2.51 0.14 -2.54
CA LEU A 190 -1.34 -0.52 -3.13
C LEU A 190 -0.81 0.19 -4.39
N GLY A 191 -1.34 1.37 -4.73
CA GLY A 191 -0.88 2.17 -5.87
C GLY A 191 -0.89 1.41 -7.19
N GLY A 192 0.23 1.42 -7.90
CA GLY A 192 0.38 0.75 -9.21
C GLY A 192 0.66 -0.76 -9.14
N SER A 193 0.31 -1.45 -8.06
CA SER A 193 0.62 -2.88 -7.92
C SER A 193 -0.16 -3.76 -8.92
N LEU A 194 -1.37 -3.36 -9.35
CA LEU A 194 -2.12 -4.12 -10.36
C LEU A 194 -1.37 -4.20 -11.69
N ASP A 195 -0.69 -3.13 -12.13
CA ASP A 195 0.15 -3.17 -13.33
C ASP A 195 1.30 -4.18 -13.23
N ALA A 196 1.87 -4.34 -12.02
CA ALA A 196 2.91 -5.33 -11.77
C ALA A 196 2.34 -6.76 -11.78
N PHE A 197 1.19 -7.00 -11.18
CA PHE A 197 0.50 -8.29 -11.20
C PHE A 197 0.01 -8.66 -12.61
N ALA A 198 -0.53 -7.70 -13.35
CA ALA A 198 -0.91 -7.85 -14.75
C ALA A 198 0.31 -8.08 -15.66
N GLY A 199 1.53 -7.78 -15.19
CA GLY A 199 2.77 -7.90 -15.97
C GLY A 199 2.92 -6.86 -17.06
N THR A 200 2.10 -5.80 -17.05
CA THR A 200 2.21 -4.65 -17.97
C THR A 200 3.39 -3.76 -17.59
N VAL A 201 3.74 -3.73 -16.31
CA VAL A 201 4.96 -3.10 -15.80
C VAL A 201 5.89 -4.18 -15.26
N LYS A 202 7.10 -4.26 -15.85
CA LYS A 202 8.13 -5.20 -15.38
C LYS A 202 8.76 -4.68 -14.09
N ARG A 203 8.83 -5.52 -13.08
CA ARG A 203 9.60 -5.24 -11.87
C ARG A 203 11.10 -5.22 -12.17
N ALA A 204 11.84 -4.50 -11.35
CA ALA A 204 13.29 -4.49 -11.44
C ALA A 204 13.86 -5.92 -11.26
N PRO A 205 14.99 -6.25 -11.89
CA PRO A 205 15.69 -7.51 -11.65
C PRO A 205 15.97 -7.72 -10.15
N LYS A 206 15.95 -8.98 -9.69
CA LYS A 206 16.10 -9.31 -8.27
C LYS A 206 17.34 -8.67 -7.62
N TRP A 207 18.47 -8.58 -8.36
CA TRP A 207 19.67 -7.94 -7.85
C TRP A 207 19.50 -6.43 -7.60
N MET A 208 18.77 -5.71 -8.49
CA MET A 208 18.46 -4.29 -8.27
C MET A 208 17.55 -4.09 -7.07
N ILE A 209 16.56 -4.98 -6.88
CA ILE A 209 15.67 -4.94 -5.70
C ILE A 209 16.49 -5.14 -4.43
N ARG A 210 17.43 -6.11 -4.42
CA ARG A 210 18.35 -6.37 -3.29
C ARG A 210 19.26 -5.18 -3.00
N CYS A 211 19.72 -4.48 -4.04
CA CYS A 211 20.53 -3.26 -3.91
C CYS A 211 19.70 -1.99 -3.63
N ASN A 212 18.38 -2.10 -3.43
CA ASN A 212 17.48 -0.96 -3.25
C ASN A 212 17.45 0.03 -4.43
N LEU A 213 17.74 -0.43 -5.65
CA LEU A 213 17.78 0.34 -6.89
C LEU A 213 16.49 0.21 -7.74
N GLU A 214 15.41 -0.31 -7.19
CA GLU A 214 14.11 -0.45 -7.90
C GLU A 214 13.59 0.89 -8.40
N TRP A 215 13.77 1.96 -7.62
CA TRP A 215 13.41 3.31 -8.02
C TRP A 215 14.17 3.79 -9.28
N LEU A 216 15.47 3.47 -9.39
CA LEU A 216 16.30 3.80 -10.54
C LEU A 216 15.84 3.03 -11.80
N TYR A 217 15.50 1.75 -11.65
CA TYR A 217 14.97 0.95 -12.74
C TYR A 217 13.65 1.53 -13.28
N ARG A 218 12.75 1.92 -12.37
CA ARG A 218 11.47 2.56 -12.74
C ARG A 218 11.70 3.90 -13.44
N LEU A 219 12.68 4.68 -13.01
CA LEU A 219 13.03 5.94 -13.68
C LEU A 219 13.54 5.72 -15.11
N ILE A 220 14.42 4.74 -15.32
CA ILE A 220 14.95 4.39 -16.64
C ILE A 220 13.82 3.93 -17.59
N LYS A 221 12.86 3.16 -17.06
CA LYS A 221 11.73 2.64 -17.85
C LYS A 221 10.65 3.69 -18.12
N GLU A 222 10.46 4.62 -17.21
CA GLU A 222 9.43 5.66 -17.27
C GLU A 222 10.04 7.05 -17.01
N PRO A 223 10.75 7.67 -17.96
CA PRO A 223 11.40 8.98 -17.76
C PRO A 223 10.43 10.10 -17.36
N LYS A 224 9.15 9.98 -17.75
CA LYS A 224 8.08 10.92 -17.35
C LYS A 224 7.90 11.02 -15.81
N ARG A 225 8.39 10.04 -15.06
CA ARG A 225 8.38 10.04 -13.58
C ARG A 225 9.50 10.87 -12.97
N PHE A 226 10.40 11.46 -13.74
CA PHE A 226 11.55 12.22 -13.23
C PHE A 226 11.13 13.28 -12.19
N GLY A 227 10.07 14.05 -12.48
CA GLY A 227 9.56 15.05 -11.55
C GLY A 227 9.14 14.47 -10.17
N ARG A 228 8.55 13.27 -10.17
CA ARG A 228 8.18 12.58 -8.93
C ARG A 228 9.41 12.03 -8.20
N MET A 229 10.39 11.52 -8.95
CA MET A 229 11.62 10.97 -8.37
C MET A 229 12.47 12.02 -7.66
N LEU A 230 12.36 13.31 -8.04
CA LEU A 230 12.99 14.42 -7.31
C LEU A 230 12.45 14.60 -5.88
N ARG A 231 11.30 14.00 -5.55
CA ARG A 231 10.77 13.98 -4.18
C ARG A 231 11.62 13.11 -3.26
N LEU A 232 12.26 12.06 -3.76
CA LEU A 232 13.14 11.19 -2.96
C LEU A 232 14.33 11.97 -2.33
N PRO A 233 15.21 12.65 -3.08
CA PRO A 233 16.29 13.42 -2.47
C PRO A 233 15.77 14.55 -1.58
N LYS A 234 14.63 15.17 -1.91
CA LYS A 234 14.00 16.19 -1.06
C LYS A 234 13.51 15.60 0.27
N TYR A 235 12.92 14.39 0.25
CA TYR A 235 12.50 13.70 1.46
C TYR A 235 13.69 13.32 2.36
N LEU A 236 14.78 12.84 1.76
CA LEU A 236 16.02 12.54 2.51
C LEU A 236 16.67 13.81 3.07
N TRP A 237 16.65 14.91 2.33
CA TRP A 237 17.11 16.21 2.81
C TRP A 237 16.27 16.68 4.00
N ALA A 238 14.95 16.56 3.93
CA ALA A 238 14.07 16.87 5.05
C ALA A 238 14.39 16.00 6.28
N ALA A 239 14.74 14.72 6.08
CA ALA A 239 15.13 13.83 7.17
C ALA A 239 16.41 14.30 7.91
N LEU A 240 17.29 15.01 7.22
CA LEU A 240 18.51 15.58 7.81
C LEU A 240 18.27 16.94 8.49
N THR A 241 17.37 17.76 7.96
CA THR A 241 17.22 19.18 8.33
C THR A 241 16.05 19.47 9.26
N VAL A 242 14.94 18.74 9.15
CA VAL A 242 13.77 18.94 10.02
C VAL A 242 14.10 18.45 11.42
N ARG A 243 14.14 19.36 12.40
CA ARG A 243 14.31 18.98 13.81
C ARG A 243 13.11 18.14 14.29
N SER A 244 13.37 17.05 15.03
CA SER A 244 12.34 16.39 15.83
C SER A 244 11.71 17.44 16.75
N LYS A 245 10.41 17.64 16.66
CA LYS A 245 9.71 18.26 17.80
C LYS A 245 9.72 17.20 18.89
N GLY A 246 10.55 17.43 19.93
CA GLY A 246 10.58 16.63 21.13
C GLY A 246 9.23 16.66 21.84
#